data_eebef8b1b3c27eb1b3b10ee4e27f6607
#
_entry.id   eebef8b1b3c27eb1b3b10ee4e27f6607
#
_cell.length_a   1.000
_cell.length_b   1.000
_cell.length_c   1.000
_cell.angle_alpha   90.00
_cell.angle_beta   90.00
_cell.angle_gamma   90.00
#
_symmetry.space_group_name_H-M   'P 1'
#
loop_
_entity.id
_entity.type
_entity.pdbx_description
1 polymer ?
#
loop_
_entity_poly.entity_id
_entity_poly.type
_entity_poly.pdbx_seq_one_letter_code
_entity_poly.pdbx_strand_id
1 'polypeptide(L)'
;AKEVELSDVIWAARPWVVFADSPLDPTFTQQMALLQAEIAVLQERDVMIVVDTDPKAQSNLRKTLHPKGFNWVLIGKDGKIKLRKPFAWDMRELSRVIDKMPIRQREMSKP
;
A
#
# COMPACT_ATOMS: atom_id res chain seq x y z
N ALA A 1 -16.69 -6.75 0.46
CA ALA A 1 -15.59 -6.18 1.22
C ALA A 1 -15.94 -4.76 1.68
N LYS A 2 -15.44 -4.40 2.83
CA LYS A 2 -15.73 -3.12 3.44
C LYS A 2 -14.96 -2.01 2.71
N GLU A 3 -15.66 -0.94 2.38
CA GLU A 3 -15.02 0.21 1.76
C GLU A 3 -14.05 0.87 2.72
N VAL A 4 -12.90 1.28 2.20
CA VAL A 4 -11.88 2.02 2.97
C VAL A 4 -11.81 3.44 2.45
N GLU A 5 -11.96 4.39 3.35
CA GLU A 5 -11.79 5.79 3.03
C GLU A 5 -10.41 6.26 3.48
N LEU A 6 -9.67 6.91 2.60
CA LEU A 6 -8.32 7.38 2.93
C LEU A 6 -8.34 8.39 4.08
N SER A 7 -9.40 9.19 4.18
CA SER A 7 -9.52 10.16 5.25
C SER A 7 -9.57 9.55 6.64
N ASP A 8 -10.02 8.28 6.74
CA ASP A 8 -10.13 7.59 8.03
C ASP A 8 -8.77 7.18 8.59
N VAL A 9 -7.74 7.11 7.76
CA VAL A 9 -6.42 6.61 8.16
C VAL A 9 -5.31 7.66 8.07
N ILE A 10 -5.63 8.88 7.66
CA ILE A 10 -4.66 9.98 7.60
C ILE A 10 -4.06 10.18 9.00
N TRP A 11 -2.73 10.31 9.06
CA TRP A 11 -1.92 10.46 10.26
C TRP A 11 -1.82 9.24 11.15
N ALA A 12 -2.71 8.22 10.97
CA ALA A 12 -2.66 6.99 11.75
C ALA A 12 -1.84 5.90 11.07
N ALA A 13 -1.91 5.84 9.73
CA ALA A 13 -1.25 4.77 8.97
C ALA A 13 -0.81 5.25 7.60
N ARG A 14 0.06 4.45 6.98
CA ARG A 14 0.47 4.61 5.57
C ARG A 14 -0.25 3.54 4.75
N PRO A 15 -1.34 3.88 4.05
CA PRO A 15 -2.03 2.88 3.23
C PRO A 15 -1.14 2.40 2.09
N TRP A 16 -1.04 1.08 1.93
CA TRP A 16 -0.40 0.46 0.77
C TRP A 16 -1.49 -0.33 0.07
N VAL A 17 -1.97 0.22 -1.05
CA VAL A 17 -3.13 -0.30 -1.75
C VAL A 17 -2.66 -1.14 -2.92
N VAL A 18 -3.05 -2.41 -2.97
CA VAL A 18 -2.69 -3.33 -4.04
C VAL A 18 -3.93 -3.62 -4.88
N PHE A 19 -3.85 -3.29 -6.16
CA PHE A 19 -4.92 -3.53 -7.11
C PHE A 19 -4.54 -4.65 -8.07
N ALA A 20 -5.50 -5.51 -8.38
CA ALA A 20 -5.38 -6.51 -9.44
C ALA A 20 -6.74 -6.75 -10.04
N ASP A 21 -6.77 -7.29 -11.26
CA ASP A 21 -8.05 -7.61 -11.92
C ASP A 21 -8.66 -8.89 -11.37
N SER A 22 -7.87 -9.73 -10.71
CA SER A 22 -8.30 -11.00 -10.15
C SER A 22 -7.34 -11.43 -9.05
N PRO A 23 -7.83 -12.15 -8.01
CA PRO A 23 -6.92 -12.73 -7.01
C PRO A 23 -6.02 -13.84 -7.59
N LEU A 24 -6.31 -14.29 -8.82
CA LEU A 24 -5.49 -15.30 -9.51
C LEU A 24 -4.38 -14.68 -10.37
N ASP A 25 -4.29 -13.36 -10.45
CA ASP A 25 -3.24 -12.68 -11.20
C ASP A 25 -1.87 -13.13 -10.68
N PRO A 26 -0.97 -13.65 -11.55
CA PRO A 26 0.35 -14.13 -11.09
C PRO A 26 1.19 -13.05 -10.41
N THR A 27 1.12 -11.81 -10.89
CA THR A 27 1.86 -10.70 -10.28
C THR A 27 1.31 -10.38 -8.90
N PHE A 28 -0.01 -10.47 -8.73
CA PHE A 28 -0.64 -10.28 -7.44
C PHE A 28 -0.22 -11.35 -6.45
N THR A 29 -0.23 -12.63 -6.85
CA THR A 29 0.19 -13.72 -5.97
C THR A 29 1.67 -13.62 -5.59
N GLN A 30 2.51 -13.20 -6.53
CA GLN A 30 3.92 -12.95 -6.25
C GLN A 30 4.09 -11.83 -5.22
N GLN A 31 3.36 -10.73 -5.38
CA GLN A 31 3.43 -9.61 -4.44
C GLN A 31 2.96 -10.02 -3.05
N MET A 32 1.90 -10.83 -2.96
CA MET A 32 1.40 -11.29 -1.66
C MET A 32 2.41 -12.20 -0.96
N ALA A 33 3.13 -13.04 -1.71
CA ALA A 33 4.19 -13.88 -1.15
C ALA A 33 5.34 -13.04 -0.59
N LEU A 34 5.77 -12.00 -1.32
CA LEU A 34 6.79 -11.08 -0.85
C LEU A 34 6.35 -10.34 0.40
N LEU A 35 5.08 -9.93 0.44
CA LEU A 35 4.49 -9.26 1.58
C LEU A 35 4.50 -10.15 2.83
N GLN A 36 4.06 -11.40 2.69
CA GLN A 36 4.00 -12.35 3.81
C GLN A 36 5.37 -12.57 4.44
N ALA A 37 6.41 -12.60 3.62
CA ALA A 37 7.77 -12.82 4.10
C ALA A 37 8.30 -11.68 4.97
N GLU A 38 7.78 -10.46 4.80
CA GLU A 38 8.31 -9.27 5.47
C GLU A 38 7.22 -8.44 6.16
N ILE A 39 6.12 -9.10 6.56
CA ILE A 39 4.98 -8.36 7.11
C ILE A 39 5.32 -7.55 8.37
N ALA A 40 6.19 -8.08 9.23
CA ALA A 40 6.58 -7.40 10.46
C ALA A 40 7.29 -6.07 10.17
N VAL A 41 8.08 -6.03 9.10
CA VAL A 41 8.78 -4.81 8.68
C VAL A 41 7.79 -3.70 8.34
N LEU A 42 6.70 -4.06 7.67
CA LEU A 42 5.66 -3.10 7.30
C LEU A 42 4.84 -2.67 8.52
N GLN A 43 4.51 -3.60 9.40
CA GLN A 43 3.77 -3.29 10.63
C GLN A 43 4.53 -2.29 11.50
N GLU A 44 5.83 -2.45 11.61
CA GLU A 44 6.69 -1.53 12.37
C GLU A 44 6.62 -0.10 11.82
N ARG A 45 6.32 0.05 10.54
CA ARG A 45 6.25 1.34 9.86
C ARG A 45 4.81 1.84 9.68
N ASP A 46 3.87 1.28 10.42
CA ASP A 46 2.47 1.67 10.39
C ASP A 46 1.86 1.59 8.98
N VAL A 47 2.26 0.59 8.20
CA VAL A 47 1.67 0.36 6.89
C VAL A 47 0.37 -0.41 7.04
N MET A 48 -0.70 0.14 6.48
CA MET A 48 -2.01 -0.53 6.41
C MET A 48 -2.18 -1.10 5.01
N ILE A 49 -2.31 -2.43 4.94
CA ILE A 49 -2.41 -3.13 3.66
C ILE A 49 -3.87 -3.19 3.25
N VAL A 50 -4.16 -2.69 2.03
CA VAL A 50 -5.49 -2.73 1.45
C VAL A 50 -5.40 -3.45 0.12
N VAL A 51 -6.23 -4.46 -0.08
CA VAL A 51 -6.22 -5.28 -1.30
C VAL A 51 -7.55 -5.12 -2.03
N ASP A 52 -7.49 -4.88 -3.34
CA ASP A 52 -8.67 -4.78 -4.18
C ASP A 52 -8.44 -5.57 -5.47
N THR A 53 -9.09 -6.72 -5.56
CA THR A 53 -8.98 -7.63 -6.70
C THR A 53 -10.30 -7.76 -7.47
N ASP A 54 -11.24 -6.86 -7.24
CA ASP A 54 -12.55 -6.88 -7.90
C ASP A 54 -12.83 -5.55 -8.61
N PRO A 55 -12.40 -5.42 -9.89
CA PRO A 55 -12.65 -4.20 -10.65
C PRO A 55 -14.14 -3.87 -10.81
N LYS A 56 -15.00 -4.89 -10.84
CA LYS A 56 -16.44 -4.69 -11.04
C LYS A 56 -17.12 -4.01 -9.86
N ALA A 57 -16.56 -4.15 -8.67
CA ALA A 57 -17.13 -3.53 -7.48
C ALA A 57 -16.94 -2.01 -7.47
N GLN A 58 -16.03 -1.47 -8.27
CA GLN A 58 -15.77 -0.03 -8.40
C GLN A 58 -15.66 0.65 -7.03
N SER A 59 -14.76 0.14 -6.19
CA SER A 59 -14.53 0.70 -4.86
C SER A 59 -14.15 2.17 -4.92
N ASN A 60 -14.32 2.89 -3.80
CA ASN A 60 -13.93 4.29 -3.72
C ASN A 60 -12.46 4.49 -4.06
N LEU A 61 -11.60 3.56 -3.65
CA LEU A 61 -10.18 3.62 -3.96
C LEU A 61 -9.92 3.50 -5.45
N ARG A 62 -10.65 2.61 -6.16
CA ARG A 62 -10.52 2.50 -7.61
C ARG A 62 -10.96 3.77 -8.33
N LYS A 63 -12.04 4.38 -7.86
CA LYS A 63 -12.53 5.63 -8.46
C LYS A 63 -11.55 6.77 -8.24
N THR A 64 -10.87 6.79 -7.10
CA THR A 64 -9.90 7.82 -6.76
C THR A 64 -8.55 7.60 -7.44
N LEU A 65 -8.05 6.37 -7.44
CA LEU A 65 -6.68 6.06 -7.86
C LEU A 65 -6.57 5.58 -9.30
N HIS A 66 -7.68 5.18 -9.93
CA HIS A 66 -7.74 4.79 -11.36
C HIS A 66 -6.71 3.72 -11.75
N PRO A 67 -6.66 2.57 -11.05
CA PRO A 67 -5.68 1.54 -11.40
C PRO A 67 -6.01 0.86 -12.73
N LYS A 68 -4.98 0.40 -13.43
CA LYS A 68 -5.11 -0.42 -14.64
C LYS A 68 -4.36 -1.72 -14.42
N GLY A 69 -5.06 -2.86 -14.41
CA GLY A 69 -4.45 -4.15 -14.15
C GLY A 69 -3.78 -4.19 -12.79
N PHE A 70 -2.69 -4.93 -12.67
CA PHE A 70 -1.94 -4.95 -11.42
C PHE A 70 -1.20 -3.63 -11.22
N ASN A 71 -1.41 -3.01 -10.07
CA ASN A 71 -0.51 -1.98 -9.58
C ASN A 71 -0.73 -1.77 -8.09
N TRP A 72 0.23 -1.12 -7.45
CA TRP A 72 0.10 -0.75 -6.05
C TRP A 72 0.43 0.72 -5.87
N VAL A 73 -0.14 1.30 -4.82
CA VAL A 73 0.02 2.72 -4.50
C VAL A 73 0.39 2.83 -3.03
N LEU A 74 1.50 3.49 -2.75
CA LEU A 74 1.90 3.81 -1.38
C LEU A 74 1.47 5.24 -1.06
N ILE A 75 0.68 5.39 0.00
CA ILE A 75 0.17 6.69 0.43
C ILE A 75 0.79 7.01 1.79
N GLY A 76 1.28 8.24 1.94
CA GLY A 76 1.87 8.65 3.20
C GLY A 76 0.82 8.97 4.26
N LYS A 77 1.27 9.18 5.49
CA LYS A 77 0.36 9.55 6.60
C LYS A 77 -0.36 10.87 6.36
N ASP A 78 0.19 11.71 5.49
CA ASP A 78 -0.43 12.99 5.09
C ASP A 78 -1.52 12.82 4.02
N GLY A 79 -1.80 11.59 3.61
CA GLY A 79 -2.81 11.30 2.60
C GLY A 79 -2.35 11.48 1.15
N LYS A 80 -1.09 11.81 0.93
CA LYS A 80 -0.57 12.04 -0.43
C LYS A 80 0.08 10.78 -0.99
N ILE A 81 -0.09 10.56 -2.31
CA ILE A 81 0.56 9.46 -3.00
C ILE A 81 2.07 9.68 -3.02
N LYS A 82 2.82 8.70 -2.51
CA LYS A 82 4.28 8.79 -2.45
C LYS A 82 4.96 7.98 -3.55
N LEU A 83 4.35 6.86 -3.96
CA LEU A 83 4.92 5.99 -4.95
C LEU A 83 3.82 5.12 -5.56
N ARG A 84 3.96 4.80 -6.84
CA ARG A 84 3.00 3.95 -7.57
C ARG A 84 3.75 3.15 -8.61
N LYS A 85 3.57 1.83 -8.61
CA LYS A 85 4.27 0.94 -9.54
C LYS A 85 3.32 -0.13 -10.10
N PRO A 86 3.46 -0.49 -11.38
CA PRO A 86 2.63 -1.51 -12.01
C PRO A 86 3.21 -2.93 -11.96
N PHE A 87 4.17 -3.18 -11.08
CA PHE A 87 4.81 -4.49 -10.96
C PHE A 87 5.13 -4.79 -9.49
N ALA A 88 5.35 -6.09 -9.19
CA ALA A 88 5.65 -6.52 -7.84
C ALA A 88 6.98 -5.95 -7.34
N TRP A 89 7.04 -5.59 -6.06
CA TRP A 89 8.20 -4.96 -5.44
C TRP A 89 8.63 -5.72 -4.20
N ASP A 90 9.93 -5.72 -3.96
CA ASP A 90 10.52 -6.23 -2.73
C ASP A 90 10.10 -5.32 -1.56
N MET A 91 9.68 -5.94 -0.45
CA MET A 91 9.21 -5.18 0.71
C MET A 91 10.33 -4.44 1.43
N ARG A 92 11.57 -4.89 1.29
CA ARG A 92 12.73 -4.17 1.83
C ARG A 92 12.96 -2.85 1.09
N GLU A 93 12.77 -2.86 -0.23
CA GLU A 93 12.85 -1.63 -1.02
C GLU A 93 11.75 -0.66 -0.60
N LEU A 94 10.53 -1.18 -0.39
CA LEU A 94 9.42 -0.37 0.08
C LEU A 94 9.72 0.24 1.45
N SER A 95 10.27 -0.55 2.38
CA SER A 95 10.62 -0.06 3.71
C SER A 95 11.68 1.05 3.66
N ARG A 96 12.64 0.95 2.75
CA ARG A 96 13.66 2.00 2.56
C ARG A 96 13.04 3.31 2.09
N VAL A 97 12.06 3.23 1.18
CA VAL A 97 11.34 4.42 0.72
C VAL A 97 10.62 5.09 1.89
N ILE A 98 9.94 4.29 2.70
CA ILE A 98 9.22 4.81 3.87
C ILE A 98 10.19 5.46 4.86
N ASP A 99 11.33 4.81 5.13
CA ASP A 99 12.31 5.30 6.10
C ASP A 99 12.91 6.66 5.68
N LYS A 100 12.87 7.00 4.39
CA LYS A 100 13.35 8.29 3.90
C LYS A 100 12.30 9.39 3.96
N MET A 101 11.06 9.06 4.30
CA MET A 101 9.99 10.06 4.39
C MET A 101 10.18 10.96 5.63
N PRO A 102 9.93 12.28 5.52
CA PRO A 102 10.12 13.19 6.65
C PRO A 102 9.34 12.79 7.90
N ILE A 103 8.09 12.36 7.75
CA ILE A 103 7.27 11.94 8.89
C ILE A 103 7.87 10.70 9.56
N ARG A 104 8.32 9.73 8.77
CA ARG A 104 8.98 8.53 9.32
C ARG A 104 10.30 8.88 10.00
N GLN A 105 11.07 9.80 9.45
CA GLN A 105 12.31 10.26 10.07
C GLN A 105 12.05 10.84 11.46
N ARG A 106 10.97 11.60 11.62
CA ARG A 106 10.58 12.12 12.93
C ARG A 106 10.21 10.99 13.89
N GLU A 107 9.49 9.98 13.41
CA GLU A 107 9.11 8.82 14.25
C GLU A 107 10.33 8.10 14.78
N MET A 108 11.34 7.89 13.92
CA MET A 108 12.55 7.18 14.30
C MET A 108 13.43 7.99 15.24
N SER A 109 13.37 9.31 15.20
CA SER A 109 14.19 10.18 16.04
C SER A 109 13.61 10.42 17.43
N LYS A 110 12.38 10.01 17.68
CA LYS A 110 11.77 10.16 19.01
C LYS A 110 12.32 9.10 19.95
N PRO A 111 12.64 9.49 21.20
CA PRO A 111 13.07 8.53 22.20
C PRO A 111 11.97 7.53 22.60
#